data_3ebf02a0bd7f1311f724658120891144
#
_entry.id   3ebf02a0bd7f1311f724658120891144
#
_cell.length_a   1.000
_cell.length_b   1.000
_cell.length_c   1.000
_cell.angle_alpha   90.00
_cell.angle_beta   90.00
_cell.angle_gamma   90.00
#
_symmetry.space_group_name_H-M   'P 1'
#
loop_
_entity.id
_entity.type
_entity.pdbx_description
1 polymer ?
#
loop_
_entity_poly.entity_id
_entity_poly.type
_entity_poly.pdbx_seq_one_letter_code
_entity_poly.pdbx_strand_id
1 'polypeptide(L)'
;MVVRPSGEPEAADTELHEAVSSPAKVMRIGSMVRQLLEEVRHAPLDEAGRARMREIYDTSVRELAGGLSPDLAEELGRVTKPFQQGTPSEAELRVAQAQLVGWLEGLFHGIQATLFAQQMAARNQLEEMRKRALPARERDDSGSPGLYL
;
A
#
# COMPACT_ATOMS: atom_id res chain seq x y z
N MET A 1 -15.70 -27.97 -9.66
CA MET A 1 -15.18 -26.93 -8.79
C MET A 1 -13.70 -26.72 -9.06
N VAL A 2 -13.34 -25.53 -9.46
CA VAL A 2 -11.93 -25.22 -9.74
C VAL A 2 -11.29 -24.74 -8.46
N VAL A 3 -10.34 -25.48 -7.93
CA VAL A 3 -9.57 -25.07 -6.78
C VAL A 3 -8.40 -24.21 -7.30
N ARG A 4 -8.38 -22.96 -6.92
CA ARG A 4 -7.27 -22.08 -7.27
C ARG A 4 -6.09 -22.34 -6.36
N PRO A 5 -4.89 -22.53 -6.90
CA PRO A 5 -3.71 -22.65 -6.05
C PRO A 5 -3.47 -21.36 -5.27
N SER A 6 -3.00 -21.49 -4.04
CA SER A 6 -2.63 -20.35 -3.23
C SER A 6 -1.49 -19.58 -3.91
N GLY A 7 -1.60 -18.28 -3.96
CA GLY A 7 -0.62 -17.42 -4.60
C GLY A 7 -0.95 -17.00 -6.02
N GLU A 8 -2.14 -17.27 -6.51
CA GLU A 8 -2.58 -16.74 -7.80
C GLU A 8 -2.69 -15.21 -7.75
N PRO A 9 -2.31 -14.52 -8.87
CA PRO A 9 -2.39 -13.05 -8.93
C PRO A 9 -3.78 -12.49 -8.65
N GLU A 10 -4.83 -13.19 -9.07
CA GLU A 10 -6.21 -12.77 -8.83
C GLU A 10 -6.59 -12.76 -7.35
N ALA A 11 -6.14 -13.76 -6.59
CA ALA A 11 -6.41 -13.83 -5.15
C ALA A 11 -5.71 -12.69 -4.42
N ALA A 12 -4.44 -12.40 -4.75
CA ALA A 12 -3.68 -11.31 -4.16
C ALA A 12 -4.26 -9.94 -4.54
N ASP A 13 -4.73 -9.79 -5.78
CA ASP A 13 -5.37 -8.57 -6.26
C ASP A 13 -6.69 -8.32 -5.51
N THR A 14 -7.47 -9.37 -5.28
CA THR A 14 -8.69 -9.29 -4.47
C THR A 14 -8.38 -8.89 -3.04
N GLU A 15 -7.34 -9.45 -2.43
CA GLU A 15 -6.90 -9.09 -1.08
C GLU A 15 -6.53 -7.61 -0.99
N LEU A 16 -5.78 -7.10 -1.97
CA LEU A 16 -5.41 -5.68 -2.04
C LEU A 16 -6.64 -4.79 -2.17
N HIS A 17 -7.59 -5.19 -3.00
CA HIS A 17 -8.82 -4.44 -3.22
C HIS A 17 -9.69 -4.41 -1.97
N GLU A 18 -9.74 -5.53 -1.23
CA GLU A 18 -10.44 -5.61 0.05
C GLU A 18 -9.75 -4.79 1.13
N ALA A 19 -8.40 -4.78 1.15
CA ALA A 19 -7.63 -4.05 2.13
C ALA A 19 -7.72 -2.54 1.93
N VAL A 20 -7.63 -2.07 0.69
CA VAL A 20 -7.67 -0.65 0.33
C VAL A 20 -8.71 -0.45 -0.77
N SER A 21 -9.92 -0.08 -0.36
CA SER A 21 -11.04 0.11 -1.29
C SER A 21 -10.91 1.38 -2.12
N SER A 22 -10.19 2.39 -1.65
CA SER A 22 -10.00 3.66 -2.34
C SER A 22 -8.52 4.05 -2.36
N PRO A 23 -7.69 3.36 -3.18
CA PRO A 23 -6.24 3.59 -3.18
C PRO A 23 -5.85 5.04 -3.52
N ALA A 24 -6.52 5.64 -4.49
CA ALA A 24 -6.22 7.01 -4.90
C ALA A 24 -6.48 8.02 -3.77
N LYS A 25 -7.57 7.82 -3.04
CA LYS A 25 -7.92 8.66 -1.89
C LYS A 25 -6.87 8.53 -0.79
N VAL A 26 -6.49 7.31 -0.46
CA VAL A 26 -5.49 7.01 0.57
C VAL A 26 -4.14 7.63 0.20
N MET A 27 -3.74 7.52 -1.06
CA MET A 27 -2.49 8.11 -1.56
C MET A 27 -2.50 9.64 -1.48
N ARG A 28 -3.61 10.27 -1.87
CA ARG A 28 -3.72 11.74 -1.82
C ARG A 28 -3.64 12.26 -0.40
N ILE A 29 -4.36 11.63 0.52
CA ILE A 29 -4.38 12.05 1.92
C ILE A 29 -3.01 11.79 2.56
N GLY A 30 -2.40 10.65 2.27
CA GLY A 30 -1.06 10.33 2.74
C GLY A 30 -0.02 11.36 2.31
N SER A 31 -0.05 11.75 1.05
CA SER A 31 0.85 12.78 0.52
C SER A 31 0.62 14.13 1.17
N MET A 32 -0.64 14.50 1.38
CA MET A 32 -1.01 15.75 2.06
C MET A 32 -0.47 15.77 3.49
N VAL A 33 -0.68 14.70 4.24
CA VAL A 33 -0.21 14.62 5.64
C VAL A 33 1.32 14.71 5.70
N ARG A 34 2.01 14.05 4.79
CA ARG A 34 3.47 14.12 4.69
C ARG A 34 3.94 15.55 4.42
N GLN A 35 3.30 16.23 3.49
CA GLN A 35 3.62 17.62 3.16
C GLN A 35 3.39 18.54 4.35
N LEU A 36 2.28 18.36 5.06
CA LEU A 36 1.98 19.13 6.27
C LEU A 36 3.03 18.91 7.37
N LEU A 37 3.52 17.68 7.51
CA LEU A 37 4.58 17.38 8.46
C LEU A 37 5.87 18.14 8.12
N GLU A 38 6.22 18.21 6.86
CA GLU A 38 7.39 18.99 6.41
C GLU A 38 7.21 20.48 6.71
N GLU A 39 6.03 21.03 6.47
CA GLU A 39 5.75 22.44 6.75
C GLU A 39 5.85 22.76 8.24
N VAL A 40 5.36 21.87 9.10
CA VAL A 40 5.41 22.04 10.55
C VAL A 40 6.86 22.03 11.06
N ARG A 41 7.76 21.32 10.39
CA ARG A 41 9.18 21.30 10.73
C ARG A 41 9.88 22.62 10.49
N HIS A 42 9.40 23.40 9.53
CA HIS A 42 10.07 24.60 9.07
C HIS A 42 9.52 25.90 9.65
N ALA A 43 8.30 25.86 10.18
CA ALA A 43 7.67 27.05 10.73
C ALA A 43 6.95 26.72 12.04
N PRO A 44 7.25 27.44 13.14
CA PRO A 44 6.52 27.25 14.38
C PRO A 44 5.05 27.65 14.19
N LEU A 45 4.16 26.89 14.80
CA LEU A 45 2.73 27.14 14.77
C LEU A 45 2.28 27.88 16.01
N ASP A 46 1.48 28.92 15.84
CA ASP A 46 0.77 29.54 16.95
C ASP A 46 -0.40 28.65 17.41
N GLU A 47 -1.09 29.05 18.45
CA GLU A 47 -2.19 28.27 19.03
C GLU A 47 -3.29 28.02 18.00
N ALA A 48 -3.66 29.04 17.23
CA ALA A 48 -4.68 28.91 16.19
C ALA A 48 -4.23 27.93 15.09
N GLY A 49 -2.95 27.98 14.69
CA GLY A 49 -2.37 27.06 13.73
C GLY A 49 -2.35 25.63 14.23
N ARG A 50 -2.05 25.44 15.51
CA ARG A 50 -2.07 24.10 16.11
C ARG A 50 -3.49 23.54 16.19
N ALA A 51 -4.46 24.35 16.58
CA ALA A 51 -5.86 23.94 16.61
C ALA A 51 -6.35 23.54 15.20
N ARG A 52 -5.96 24.31 14.19
CA ARG A 52 -6.28 24.02 12.80
C ARG A 52 -5.64 22.70 12.35
N MET A 53 -4.39 22.48 12.71
CA MET A 53 -3.67 21.25 12.35
C MET A 53 -4.30 20.02 13.00
N ARG A 54 -4.79 20.15 14.22
CA ARG A 54 -5.55 19.09 14.89
C ARG A 54 -6.80 18.72 14.09
N GLU A 55 -7.56 19.70 13.64
CA GLU A 55 -8.76 19.45 12.82
C GLU A 55 -8.41 18.72 11.53
N ILE A 56 -7.35 19.17 10.86
CA ILE A 56 -6.89 18.55 9.61
C ILE A 56 -6.47 17.11 9.88
N TYR A 57 -5.74 16.87 10.95
CA TYR A 57 -5.31 15.52 11.34
C TYR A 57 -6.51 14.60 11.60
N ASP A 58 -7.45 15.05 12.43
CA ASP A 58 -8.63 14.24 12.77
C ASP A 58 -9.47 13.93 11.54
N THR A 59 -9.66 14.91 10.66
CA THR A 59 -10.38 14.73 9.40
C THR A 59 -9.65 13.75 8.49
N SER A 60 -8.32 13.87 8.40
CA SER A 60 -7.50 13.00 7.57
C SER A 60 -7.59 11.54 8.03
N VAL A 61 -7.55 11.29 9.33
CA VAL A 61 -7.69 9.94 9.88
C VAL A 61 -9.05 9.34 9.53
N ARG A 62 -10.12 10.11 9.67
CA ARG A 62 -11.47 9.64 9.32
C ARG A 62 -11.60 9.32 7.83
N GLU A 63 -11.06 10.21 6.98
CA GLU A 63 -11.10 10.00 5.54
C GLU A 63 -10.26 8.79 5.10
N LEU A 64 -9.10 8.60 5.72
CA LEU A 64 -8.28 7.41 5.50
C LEU A 64 -9.04 6.14 5.88
N ALA A 65 -9.65 6.13 7.06
CA ALA A 65 -10.42 4.98 7.54
C ALA A 65 -11.51 4.58 6.55
N GLY A 66 -12.15 5.56 5.91
CA GLY A 66 -13.18 5.31 4.90
C GLY A 66 -12.67 4.67 3.61
N GLY A 67 -11.36 4.73 3.35
CA GLY A 67 -10.72 4.10 2.18
C GLY A 67 -10.06 2.78 2.47
N LEU A 68 -10.18 2.26 3.69
CA LEU A 68 -9.53 1.03 4.16
C LEU A 68 -10.54 -0.04 4.52
N SER A 69 -10.08 -1.29 4.58
CA SER A 69 -10.88 -2.38 5.12
C SER A 69 -11.19 -2.13 6.61
N PRO A 70 -12.24 -2.76 7.15
CA PRO A 70 -12.53 -2.65 8.60
C PRO A 70 -11.34 -3.02 9.48
N ASP A 71 -10.58 -4.04 9.13
CA ASP A 71 -9.40 -4.48 9.89
C ASP A 71 -8.30 -3.41 9.89
N LEU A 72 -8.01 -2.82 8.72
CA LEU A 72 -7.00 -1.76 8.60
C LEU A 72 -7.48 -0.46 9.25
N ALA A 73 -8.75 -0.14 9.14
CA ALA A 73 -9.33 1.02 9.79
C ALA A 73 -9.23 0.90 11.32
N GLU A 74 -9.47 -0.28 11.86
CA GLU A 74 -9.31 -0.56 13.29
C GLU A 74 -7.85 -0.43 13.72
N GLU A 75 -6.93 -0.98 12.93
CA GLU A 75 -5.50 -0.85 13.18
C GLU A 75 -5.06 0.62 13.17
N LEU A 76 -5.52 1.39 12.19
CA LEU A 76 -5.28 2.82 12.12
C LEU A 76 -5.78 3.54 13.38
N GLY A 77 -6.96 3.17 13.86
CA GLY A 77 -7.54 3.73 15.09
C GLY A 77 -6.69 3.46 16.32
N ARG A 78 -6.02 2.30 16.37
CA ARG A 78 -5.11 1.98 17.48
C ARG A 78 -3.82 2.79 17.44
N VAL A 79 -3.32 3.08 16.25
CA VAL A 79 -2.09 3.85 16.05
C VAL A 79 -2.31 5.34 16.25
N THR A 80 -3.48 5.82 15.85
CA THR A 80 -3.82 7.23 15.89
C THR A 80 -4.72 7.54 17.09
N LYS A 81 -4.12 7.57 18.26
CA LYS A 81 -4.89 7.92 19.48
C LYS A 81 -5.36 9.36 19.41
N PRO A 82 -6.62 9.64 19.83
CA PRO A 82 -7.09 11.01 19.85
C PRO A 82 -6.24 11.88 20.77
N PHE A 83 -6.09 13.15 20.38
CA PHE A 83 -5.44 14.12 21.25
C PHE A 83 -6.27 14.31 22.52
N GLN A 84 -5.58 14.58 23.61
CA GLN A 84 -6.26 14.98 24.84
C GLN A 84 -6.97 16.32 24.63
N GLN A 85 -7.87 16.66 25.55
CA GLN A 85 -8.64 17.89 25.44
C GLN A 85 -7.74 19.12 25.38
N GLY A 86 -8.12 20.08 24.57
CA GLY A 86 -7.38 21.30 24.36
C GLY A 86 -6.55 21.29 23.08
N THR A 87 -5.81 22.36 22.86
CA THR A 87 -4.93 22.50 21.71
C THR A 87 -3.64 21.71 21.95
N PRO A 88 -3.28 20.76 21.05
CA PRO A 88 -2.04 20.01 21.22
C PRO A 88 -0.81 20.89 21.03
N SER A 89 0.29 20.51 21.65
CA SER A 89 1.58 21.15 21.44
C SER A 89 2.14 20.82 20.05
N GLU A 90 3.12 21.58 19.59
CA GLU A 90 3.83 21.27 18.33
C GLU A 90 4.46 19.88 18.38
N ALA A 91 5.05 19.52 19.51
CA ALA A 91 5.67 18.22 19.69
C ALA A 91 4.65 17.09 19.57
N GLU A 92 3.48 17.23 20.19
CA GLU A 92 2.39 16.24 20.08
C GLU A 92 1.90 16.09 18.64
N LEU A 93 1.74 17.22 17.94
CA LEU A 93 1.32 17.20 16.52
C LEU A 93 2.38 16.51 15.65
N ARG A 94 3.65 16.82 15.84
CA ARG A 94 4.73 16.20 15.09
C ARG A 94 4.78 14.68 15.30
N VAL A 95 4.67 14.24 16.54
CA VAL A 95 4.67 12.81 16.86
C VAL A 95 3.47 12.12 16.22
N ALA A 96 2.28 12.69 16.36
CA ALA A 96 1.06 12.13 15.78
C ALA A 96 1.15 12.02 14.26
N GLN A 97 1.59 13.09 13.60
CA GLN A 97 1.76 13.10 12.15
C GLN A 97 2.84 12.11 11.69
N ALA A 98 3.95 12.03 12.42
CA ALA A 98 5.03 11.09 12.09
C ALA A 98 4.56 9.63 12.23
N GLN A 99 3.77 9.32 13.25
CA GLN A 99 3.18 7.99 13.41
C GLN A 99 2.24 7.65 12.27
N LEU A 100 1.39 8.58 11.89
CA LEU A 100 0.45 8.38 10.78
C LEU A 100 1.20 8.18 9.47
N VAL A 101 2.17 9.02 9.16
CA VAL A 101 2.99 8.89 7.95
C VAL A 101 3.75 7.57 7.95
N GLY A 102 4.34 7.18 9.07
CA GLY A 102 5.05 5.91 9.19
C GLY A 102 4.13 4.71 8.95
N TRP A 103 2.93 4.74 9.49
CA TRP A 103 1.94 3.70 9.26
C TRP A 103 1.55 3.61 7.79
N LEU A 104 1.29 4.75 7.16
CA LEU A 104 0.95 4.83 5.73
C LEU A 104 2.09 4.33 4.84
N GLU A 105 3.32 4.71 5.15
CA GLU A 105 4.48 4.23 4.41
C GLU A 105 4.62 2.71 4.52
N GLY A 106 4.41 2.16 5.72
CA GLY A 106 4.39 0.72 5.92
C GLY A 106 3.31 0.03 5.10
N LEU A 107 2.11 0.61 5.07
CA LEU A 107 1.01 0.11 4.25
C LEU A 107 1.38 0.11 2.76
N PHE A 108 1.94 1.21 2.27
CA PHE A 108 2.34 1.33 0.86
C PHE A 108 3.45 0.35 0.49
N HIS A 109 4.44 0.17 1.35
CA HIS A 109 5.49 -0.83 1.14
C HIS A 109 4.91 -2.23 1.07
N GLY A 110 3.95 -2.54 1.94
CA GLY A 110 3.25 -3.82 1.91
C GLY A 110 2.51 -4.05 0.59
N ILE A 111 1.81 -3.02 0.11
CA ILE A 111 1.11 -3.06 -1.18
C ILE A 111 2.10 -3.27 -2.33
N GLN A 112 3.20 -2.51 -2.34
CA GLN A 112 4.24 -2.64 -3.37
C GLN A 112 4.86 -4.04 -3.37
N ALA A 113 5.14 -4.59 -2.19
CA ALA A 113 5.68 -5.93 -2.06
C ALA A 113 4.71 -6.99 -2.60
N THR A 114 3.42 -6.83 -2.32
CA THR A 114 2.38 -7.74 -2.82
C THR A 114 2.26 -7.66 -4.35
N LEU A 115 2.27 -6.46 -4.92
CA LEU A 115 2.25 -6.26 -6.37
C LEU A 115 3.49 -6.87 -7.04
N PHE A 116 4.65 -6.70 -6.44
CA PHE A 116 5.89 -7.31 -6.93
C PHE A 116 5.79 -8.84 -6.92
N ALA A 117 5.28 -9.41 -5.84
CA ALA A 117 5.08 -10.87 -5.74
C ALA A 117 4.10 -11.38 -6.80
N GLN A 118 3.02 -10.62 -7.08
CA GLN A 118 2.08 -10.94 -8.15
C GLN A 118 2.76 -10.94 -9.51
N GLN A 119 3.58 -9.93 -9.80
CA GLN A 119 4.31 -9.83 -11.06
C GLN A 119 5.27 -11.00 -11.23
N MET A 120 5.97 -11.38 -10.17
CA MET A 120 6.88 -12.53 -10.20
C MET A 120 6.13 -13.84 -10.40
N ALA A 121 5.00 -14.03 -9.73
CA ALA A 121 4.16 -15.21 -9.88
C ALA A 121 3.61 -15.32 -11.31
N ALA A 122 3.13 -14.21 -11.88
CA ALA A 122 2.64 -14.16 -13.25
C ALA A 122 3.74 -14.49 -14.25
N ARG A 123 4.95 -13.96 -14.04
CA ARG A 123 6.09 -14.26 -14.90
C ARG A 123 6.49 -15.73 -14.83
N ASN A 124 6.52 -16.30 -13.64
CA ASN A 124 6.84 -17.71 -13.46
C ASN A 124 5.80 -18.64 -14.12
N GLN A 125 4.52 -18.28 -14.02
CA GLN A 125 3.45 -19.01 -14.70
C GLN A 125 3.60 -18.95 -16.22
N LEU A 126 3.93 -17.79 -16.76
CA LEU A 126 4.19 -17.62 -18.17
C LEU A 126 5.36 -18.47 -18.65
N GLU A 127 6.45 -18.48 -17.89
CA GLU A 127 7.61 -19.32 -18.22
C GLU A 127 7.29 -20.80 -18.19
N GLU A 128 6.52 -21.25 -17.21
CA GLU A 128 6.07 -22.63 -17.14
C GLU A 128 5.16 -22.99 -18.31
N MET A 129 4.24 -22.10 -18.69
CA MET A 129 3.39 -22.29 -19.84
C MET A 129 4.21 -22.37 -21.13
N ARG A 130 5.23 -21.55 -21.27
CA ARG A 130 6.16 -21.61 -22.40
C ARG A 130 6.91 -22.92 -22.44
N LYS A 131 7.41 -23.39 -21.30
CA LYS A 131 8.11 -24.67 -21.20
C LYS A 131 7.21 -25.84 -21.59
N ARG A 132 5.95 -25.81 -21.23
CA ARG A 132 4.97 -26.84 -21.59
C ARG A 132 4.58 -26.78 -23.05
N ALA A 133 4.48 -25.58 -23.61
CA ALA A 133 4.12 -25.39 -25.01
C ALA A 133 5.29 -25.64 -25.96
N LEU A 134 6.52 -25.28 -25.53
CA LEU A 134 7.73 -25.34 -26.34
C LEU A 134 8.53 -26.61 -26.32
N PRO A 135 8.40 -27.58 -25.37
CA PRO A 135 9.28 -28.75 -25.34
C PRO A 135 9.34 -29.54 -26.63
N ALA A 136 8.19 -29.71 -27.31
CA ALA A 136 8.14 -30.38 -28.59
C ALA A 136 8.81 -29.55 -29.70
N ARG A 137 8.64 -28.25 -29.69
CA ARG A 137 9.28 -27.34 -30.64
C ARG A 137 10.78 -27.26 -30.44
N GLU A 138 11.22 -27.15 -29.20
CA GLU A 138 12.64 -27.13 -28.87
C GLU A 138 13.32 -28.43 -29.28
N ARG A 139 12.66 -29.56 -29.11
CA ARG A 139 13.15 -30.86 -29.54
C ARG A 139 13.26 -30.92 -31.07
N ASP A 140 12.28 -30.40 -31.74
CA ASP A 140 12.28 -30.32 -33.20
C ASP A 140 13.39 -29.39 -33.70
N ASP A 141 13.53 -28.24 -33.06
CA ASP A 141 14.58 -27.27 -33.38
C ASP A 141 15.98 -27.81 -33.08
N SER A 142 16.15 -28.50 -31.96
CA SER A 142 17.43 -29.08 -31.60
C SER A 142 17.77 -30.32 -32.48
N GLY A 143 16.76 -30.99 -32.98
CA GLY A 143 16.95 -32.07 -33.93
C GLY A 143 17.20 -31.62 -35.35
N SER A 144 16.63 -30.49 -35.73
CA SER A 144 16.74 -29.95 -37.08
C SER A 144 18.16 -29.63 -37.53
N PRO A 145 18.99 -28.97 -36.72
CA PRO A 145 20.36 -28.70 -37.14
C PRO A 145 21.20 -29.93 -37.42
N GLY A 146 20.94 -30.99 -36.67
CA GLY A 146 21.59 -32.27 -36.92
C GLY A 146 21.17 -32.94 -38.24
N LEU A 147 19.96 -32.68 -38.67
CA LEU A 147 19.42 -33.22 -39.91
C LEU A 147 19.93 -32.48 -41.15
N TYR A 148 20.26 -31.22 -41.00
CA TYR A 148 20.74 -30.41 -42.12
C TYR A 148 22.23 -30.55 -42.37
N LEU A 149 22.93 -31.18 -41.47
CA LEU A 149 24.32 -31.44 -41.61
C LEU A 149 24.57 -32.80 -42.26
#